data_246a9abb867f89dc2734599f3c734554
#
_entry.id   246a9abb867f89dc2734599f3c734554
#
_cell.length_a   1.000
_cell.length_b   1.000
_cell.length_c   1.000
_cell.angle_alpha   90.00
_cell.angle_beta   90.00
_cell.angle_gamma   90.00
#
_symmetry.space_group_name_H-M   'P 1'
#
loop_
_entity.id
_entity.type
_entity.pdbx_description
1 polymer ?
#
loop_
_entity_poly.entity_id
_entity_poly.type
_entity_poly.pdbx_seq_one_letter_code
_entity_poly.pdbx_strand_id
1 'polypeptide(L)'
;INKDRIYQVYGLAANVDGEAYAIPVTSQPLGPTLKKEYPEVEAFARVKGTNSFLITANDKSISGVEGNIVDPDFFQLFSFPLLQGGEMKQLVHPNSIVITEKLAKKLFGNEEALNKTVKIDVSDNFTVTGVLKDLPSNTDFHFEYLLPWDYLKKRGDGSINESWLSNNTPTYLLLKPNTNVAAFDAKI
;
A
#
# COMPACT_ATOMS: atom_id res chain seq x y z
N ILE A 1 -16.86 7.24 -4.10
CA ILE A 1 -16.26 5.89 -4.15
C ILE A 1 -15.92 5.59 -5.61
N ASN A 2 -14.66 5.27 -5.89
CA ASN A 2 -14.13 5.13 -7.26
C ASN A 2 -14.21 3.68 -7.79
N LYS A 3 -15.05 2.82 -7.21
CA LYS A 3 -15.05 1.36 -7.45
C LYS A 3 -15.08 0.95 -8.93
N ASP A 4 -15.78 1.70 -9.77
CA ASP A 4 -15.95 1.38 -11.20
C ASP A 4 -14.78 1.88 -12.08
N ARG A 5 -13.75 2.51 -11.47
CA ARG A 5 -12.58 3.07 -12.14
C ARG A 5 -11.26 2.52 -11.62
N ILE A 6 -11.32 1.63 -10.63
CA ILE A 6 -10.14 0.97 -10.05
C ILE A 6 -9.94 -0.36 -10.74
N TYR A 7 -8.73 -0.58 -11.23
CA TYR A 7 -8.33 -1.80 -11.92
C TYR A 7 -7.03 -2.33 -11.34
N GLN A 8 -6.96 -3.62 -11.12
CA GLN A 8 -5.69 -4.30 -10.83
C GLN A 8 -5.02 -4.66 -12.14
N VAL A 9 -3.72 -4.39 -12.23
CA VAL A 9 -2.91 -4.79 -13.39
C VAL A 9 -2.37 -6.20 -13.16
N TYR A 10 -2.56 -7.04 -14.14
CA TYR A 10 -2.04 -8.40 -14.15
C TYR A 10 -0.82 -8.49 -15.06
N GLY A 11 0.23 -9.15 -14.59
CA GLY A 11 1.34 -9.54 -15.43
C GLY A 11 1.00 -10.78 -16.25
N LEU A 12 1.65 -10.95 -17.40
CA LEU A 12 1.61 -12.21 -18.14
C LEU A 12 2.86 -13.02 -17.82
N ALA A 13 2.69 -14.26 -17.47
CA ALA A 13 3.75 -15.25 -17.30
C ALA A 13 3.51 -16.42 -18.26
N ALA A 14 4.54 -17.20 -18.53
CA ALA A 14 4.40 -18.44 -19.30
C ALA A 14 4.80 -19.64 -18.44
N ASN A 15 4.07 -20.74 -18.61
CA ASN A 15 4.44 -22.02 -18.03
C ASN A 15 5.60 -22.68 -18.83
N VAL A 16 6.04 -23.86 -18.40
CA VAL A 16 7.12 -24.61 -19.06
C VAL A 16 6.78 -25.04 -20.49
N ASP A 17 5.50 -25.14 -20.83
CA ASP A 17 5.00 -25.50 -22.16
C ASP A 17 4.78 -24.27 -23.05
N GLY A 18 5.07 -23.06 -22.54
CA GLY A 18 4.93 -21.79 -23.26
C GLY A 18 3.51 -21.19 -23.25
N GLU A 19 2.58 -21.77 -22.50
CA GLU A 19 1.22 -21.23 -22.38
C GLU A 19 1.22 -20.00 -21.44
N ALA A 20 0.65 -18.89 -21.92
CA ALA A 20 0.55 -17.65 -21.15
C ALA A 20 -0.58 -17.76 -20.11
N TYR A 21 -0.31 -17.24 -18.90
CA TYR A 21 -1.30 -17.08 -17.85
C TYR A 21 -1.12 -15.76 -17.11
N ALA A 22 -2.24 -15.23 -16.59
CA ALA A 22 -2.24 -13.97 -15.86
C ALA A 22 -1.82 -14.19 -14.39
N ILE A 23 -0.94 -13.32 -13.89
CA ILE A 23 -0.53 -13.28 -12.48
C ILE A 23 -0.91 -11.93 -11.86
N PRO A 24 -1.42 -11.89 -10.60
CA PRO A 24 -1.91 -10.67 -9.96
C PRO A 24 -0.78 -9.77 -9.42
N VAL A 25 0.41 -9.88 -10.01
CA VAL A 25 1.59 -9.11 -9.62
C VAL A 25 2.31 -8.59 -10.85
N THR A 26 2.97 -7.46 -10.68
CA THR A 26 3.73 -6.79 -11.74
C THR A 26 5.09 -6.35 -11.22
N SER A 27 5.92 -5.80 -12.09
CA SER A 27 7.17 -5.17 -11.71
C SER A 27 6.91 -3.84 -10.98
N GLN A 28 7.77 -3.50 -10.04
CA GLN A 28 7.59 -2.32 -9.21
C GLN A 28 7.63 -0.99 -10.01
N PRO A 29 8.45 -0.80 -11.06
CA PRO A 29 8.42 0.43 -11.86
C PRO A 29 7.17 0.59 -12.72
N LEU A 30 6.32 -0.43 -12.89
CA LEU A 30 5.17 -0.37 -13.80
C LEU A 30 4.17 0.73 -13.42
N GLY A 31 3.75 0.78 -12.14
CA GLY A 31 2.77 1.77 -11.69
C GLY A 31 3.17 3.23 -11.99
N PRO A 32 4.36 3.68 -11.54
CA PRO A 32 4.84 5.02 -11.86
C PRO A 32 5.01 5.27 -13.36
N THR A 33 5.43 4.26 -14.13
CA THR A 33 5.59 4.39 -15.58
C THR A 33 4.23 4.57 -16.28
N LEU A 34 3.23 3.76 -15.95
CA LEU A 34 1.89 3.91 -16.48
C LEU A 34 1.28 5.28 -16.16
N LYS A 35 1.46 5.77 -14.95
CA LYS A 35 1.03 7.10 -14.56
C LYS A 35 1.70 8.22 -15.35
N LYS A 36 2.98 8.05 -15.69
CA LYS A 36 3.77 9.04 -16.44
C LYS A 36 3.43 9.05 -17.92
N GLU A 37 3.25 7.88 -18.51
CA GLU A 37 3.17 7.72 -19.97
C GLU A 37 1.73 7.70 -20.50
N TYR A 38 0.76 7.33 -19.68
CA TYR A 38 -0.64 7.20 -20.10
C TYR A 38 -1.53 8.24 -19.42
N PRO A 39 -2.05 9.20 -20.18
CA PRO A 39 -2.89 10.27 -19.64
C PRO A 39 -4.24 9.78 -19.07
N GLU A 40 -4.64 8.55 -19.39
CA GLU A 40 -5.82 7.87 -18.84
C GLU A 40 -5.67 7.54 -17.38
N VAL A 41 -4.44 7.36 -16.88
CA VAL A 41 -4.17 7.02 -15.48
C VAL A 41 -4.22 8.25 -14.59
N GLU A 42 -5.22 8.32 -13.73
CA GLU A 42 -5.40 9.40 -12.75
C GLU A 42 -4.47 9.24 -11.55
N ALA A 43 -4.38 8.02 -11.01
CA ALA A 43 -3.53 7.66 -9.88
C ALA A 43 -3.16 6.18 -9.93
N PHE A 44 -2.14 5.78 -9.16
CA PHE A 44 -1.79 4.37 -9.00
C PHE A 44 -1.44 4.08 -7.53
N ALA A 45 -1.56 2.82 -7.15
CA ALA A 45 -1.08 2.34 -5.86
C ALA A 45 -0.48 0.94 -6.01
N ARG A 46 0.77 0.80 -5.62
CA ARG A 46 1.40 -0.50 -5.40
C ARG A 46 1.15 -0.90 -3.96
N VAL A 47 1.00 -2.20 -3.74
CA VAL A 47 0.80 -2.76 -2.40
C VAL A 47 1.80 -3.89 -2.19
N LYS A 48 2.65 -3.74 -1.19
CA LYS A 48 3.63 -4.77 -0.81
C LYS A 48 3.37 -5.20 0.62
N GLY A 49 3.05 -6.48 0.81
CA GLY A 49 2.94 -7.05 2.14
C GLY A 49 4.27 -6.93 2.89
N THR A 50 4.21 -6.64 4.16
CA THR A 50 5.37 -6.69 5.04
C THR A 50 5.48 -8.09 5.63
N ASN A 51 6.72 -8.57 5.82
CA ASN A 51 6.93 -9.60 6.81
C ASN A 51 6.54 -9.05 8.18
N SER A 52 6.14 -9.93 9.11
CA SER A 52 5.72 -9.54 10.45
C SER A 52 6.82 -8.75 11.15
N PHE A 53 6.72 -7.42 11.16
CA PHE A 53 7.60 -6.57 11.93
C PHE A 53 7.25 -6.62 13.42
N LEU A 54 8.23 -6.40 14.26
CA LEU A 54 8.01 -6.09 15.67
C LEU A 54 7.60 -4.61 15.78
N ILE A 55 6.41 -4.36 16.33
CA ILE A 55 5.93 -3.00 16.55
C ILE A 55 5.97 -2.72 18.04
N THR A 56 6.67 -1.66 18.42
CA THR A 56 6.83 -1.25 19.82
C THR A 56 6.34 0.18 20.03
N ALA A 57 5.55 0.37 21.08
CA ALA A 57 5.17 1.69 21.57
C ALA A 57 5.09 1.65 23.10
N ASN A 58 5.67 2.66 23.76
CA ASN A 58 5.85 2.65 25.21
C ASN A 58 6.57 1.36 25.66
N ASP A 59 6.00 0.65 26.62
CA ASP A 59 6.52 -0.62 27.15
C ASP A 59 5.93 -1.86 26.47
N LYS A 60 5.15 -1.67 25.38
CA LYS A 60 4.48 -2.77 24.67
C LYS A 60 5.18 -3.09 23.37
N SER A 61 5.42 -4.37 23.14
CA SER A 61 5.95 -4.91 21.88
C SER A 61 5.01 -5.97 21.34
N ILE A 62 4.62 -5.85 20.08
CA ILE A 62 3.68 -6.74 19.41
C ILE A 62 4.37 -7.28 18.14
N SER A 63 4.45 -8.60 18.03
CA SER A 63 4.93 -9.32 16.85
C SER A 63 3.77 -9.99 16.10
N GLY A 64 4.01 -10.41 14.87
CA GLY A 64 3.01 -11.12 14.08
C GLY A 64 1.87 -10.25 13.56
N VAL A 65 2.09 -8.93 13.50
CA VAL A 65 1.11 -7.97 12.97
C VAL A 65 1.32 -7.84 11.47
N GLU A 66 0.29 -8.11 10.70
CA GLU A 66 0.33 -7.93 9.24
C GLU A 66 0.26 -6.45 8.87
N GLY A 67 1.02 -6.06 7.88
CA GLY A 67 1.02 -4.70 7.35
C GLY A 67 1.32 -4.65 5.88
N ASN A 68 1.06 -3.49 5.28
CA ASN A 68 1.40 -3.24 3.89
C ASN A 68 2.20 -1.95 3.76
N ILE A 69 3.09 -1.95 2.76
CA ILE A 69 3.78 -0.76 2.27
C ILE A 69 3.06 -0.34 1.00
N VAL A 70 2.64 0.93 0.93
CA VAL A 70 1.77 1.42 -0.13
C VAL A 70 2.23 2.77 -0.67
N ASP A 71 1.87 3.08 -1.91
CA ASP A 71 2.08 4.40 -2.48
C ASP A 71 1.18 5.47 -1.82
N PRO A 72 1.56 6.76 -1.88
CA PRO A 72 0.78 7.85 -1.29
C PRO A 72 -0.66 7.95 -1.79
N ASP A 73 -0.90 7.57 -3.05
CA ASP A 73 -2.23 7.63 -3.67
C ASP A 73 -3.17 6.48 -3.23
N PHE A 74 -2.72 5.56 -2.36
CA PHE A 74 -3.50 4.41 -1.90
C PHE A 74 -4.87 4.81 -1.35
N PHE A 75 -4.93 5.87 -0.55
CA PHE A 75 -6.20 6.37 -0.01
C PHE A 75 -7.07 7.12 -1.03
N GLN A 76 -6.50 7.56 -2.15
CA GLN A 76 -7.29 8.10 -3.27
C GLN A 76 -8.02 6.98 -4.02
N LEU A 77 -7.37 5.81 -4.14
CA LEU A 77 -7.97 4.65 -4.76
C LEU A 77 -9.00 3.99 -3.82
N PHE A 78 -8.58 3.70 -2.60
CA PHE A 78 -9.34 2.87 -1.66
C PHE A 78 -9.87 3.70 -0.50
N SER A 79 -11.19 3.65 -0.30
CA SER A 79 -11.89 4.41 0.73
C SER A 79 -11.89 3.65 2.06
N PHE A 80 -10.85 3.82 2.85
CA PHE A 80 -10.80 3.33 4.23
C PHE A 80 -11.23 4.43 5.19
N PRO A 81 -12.26 4.21 6.04
CA PRO A 81 -12.71 5.23 6.98
C PRO A 81 -11.63 5.54 8.02
N LEU A 82 -11.25 6.82 8.12
CA LEU A 82 -10.37 7.33 9.18
C LEU A 82 -11.18 7.64 10.42
N LEU A 83 -10.70 7.23 11.59
CA LEU A 83 -11.22 7.60 12.91
C LEU A 83 -10.46 8.79 13.48
N GLN A 84 -9.15 8.87 13.22
CA GLN A 84 -8.27 9.96 13.64
C GLN A 84 -7.30 10.31 12.51
N GLY A 85 -6.94 11.59 12.41
CA GLY A 85 -6.07 12.11 11.36
C GLY A 85 -6.82 12.96 10.34
N GLY A 86 -6.08 13.77 9.60
CA GLY A 86 -6.62 14.66 8.56
C GLY A 86 -6.81 13.97 7.22
N GLU A 87 -7.31 14.72 6.23
CA GLU A 87 -7.62 14.20 4.90
C GLU A 87 -6.38 13.69 4.13
N MET A 88 -6.49 12.49 3.56
CA MET A 88 -5.74 11.88 2.43
C MET A 88 -4.20 11.99 2.35
N LYS A 89 -3.49 12.58 3.32
CA LYS A 89 -2.03 12.78 3.26
C LYS A 89 -1.26 12.06 4.37
N GLN A 90 -1.81 10.97 4.88
CA GLN A 90 -1.25 10.30 6.06
C GLN A 90 0.10 9.63 5.81
N LEU A 91 0.40 9.26 4.55
CA LEU A 91 1.61 8.53 4.18
C LEU A 91 2.58 9.35 3.30
N VAL A 92 2.57 10.69 3.43
CA VAL A 92 3.44 11.57 2.64
C VAL A 92 4.88 11.58 3.13
N HIS A 93 5.10 11.38 4.42
CA HIS A 93 6.44 11.37 5.00
C HIS A 93 6.96 9.93 5.16
N PRO A 94 8.23 9.64 4.84
CA PRO A 94 8.78 8.29 4.92
C PRO A 94 8.76 7.66 6.32
N ASN A 95 8.57 8.46 7.36
CA ASN A 95 8.45 8.04 8.75
C ASN A 95 7.01 8.12 9.29
N SER A 96 6.00 8.18 8.41
CA SER A 96 4.60 8.11 8.82
C SER A 96 4.10 6.66 8.85
N ILE A 97 3.19 6.39 9.77
CA ILE A 97 2.47 5.12 9.86
C ILE A 97 0.99 5.40 10.08
N VAL A 98 0.16 4.66 9.36
CA VAL A 98 -1.27 4.58 9.63
C VAL A 98 -1.56 3.22 10.25
N ILE A 99 -2.35 3.20 11.32
CA ILE A 99 -2.67 1.97 12.06
C ILE A 99 -4.19 1.78 12.14
N THR A 100 -4.64 0.55 12.34
CA THR A 100 -6.05 0.28 12.62
C THR A 100 -6.41 0.60 14.07
N GLU A 101 -7.70 0.76 14.34
CA GLU A 101 -8.24 0.95 15.70
C GLU A 101 -7.80 -0.18 16.64
N LYS A 102 -7.86 -1.42 16.16
CA LYS A 102 -7.43 -2.60 16.90
C LYS A 102 -5.97 -2.53 17.31
N LEU A 103 -5.08 -2.14 16.40
CA LEU A 103 -3.65 -1.99 16.70
C LEU A 103 -3.40 -0.80 17.62
N ALA A 104 -4.08 0.34 17.38
CA ALA A 104 -4.02 1.51 18.27
C ALA A 104 -4.39 1.14 19.72
N LYS A 105 -5.47 0.39 19.90
CA LYS A 105 -5.92 -0.08 21.22
C LYS A 105 -4.93 -1.05 21.89
N LYS A 106 -4.32 -1.94 21.11
CA LYS A 106 -3.27 -2.84 21.63
C LYS A 106 -2.05 -2.07 22.13
N LEU A 107 -1.60 -1.04 21.39
CA LEU A 107 -0.38 -0.28 21.69
C LEU A 107 -0.61 0.78 22.78
N PHE A 108 -1.69 1.53 22.69
CA PHE A 108 -1.93 2.74 23.48
C PHE A 108 -3.10 2.63 24.47
N GLY A 109 -3.87 1.53 24.42
CA GLY A 109 -5.06 1.35 25.26
C GLY A 109 -6.17 2.33 24.87
N ASN A 110 -6.60 3.16 25.82
CA ASN A 110 -7.64 4.18 25.61
C ASN A 110 -7.07 5.57 25.28
N GLU A 111 -5.75 5.70 25.17
CA GLU A 111 -5.11 6.95 24.83
C GLU A 111 -5.20 7.21 23.31
N GLU A 112 -5.27 8.49 22.96
CA GLU A 112 -5.20 8.90 21.54
C GLU A 112 -3.87 8.47 20.92
N ALA A 113 -3.92 7.79 19.78
CA ALA A 113 -2.73 7.27 19.09
C ALA A 113 -2.11 8.30 18.14
N LEU A 114 -2.88 9.28 17.65
CA LEU A 114 -2.42 10.27 16.69
C LEU A 114 -1.20 11.04 17.24
N ASN A 115 -0.21 11.28 16.36
CA ASN A 115 1.05 11.94 16.66
C ASN A 115 1.97 11.21 17.67
N LYS A 116 1.59 10.03 18.13
CA LYS A 116 2.49 9.20 18.96
C LYS A 116 3.51 8.48 18.10
N THR A 117 4.62 8.15 18.72
CA THR A 117 5.70 7.41 18.08
C THR A 117 5.51 5.92 18.29
N VAL A 118 5.63 5.16 17.21
CA VAL A 118 5.82 3.71 17.22
C VAL A 118 7.17 3.37 16.61
N LYS A 119 7.77 2.30 17.09
CA LYS A 119 9.03 1.78 16.59
C LYS A 119 8.77 0.50 15.80
N ILE A 120 9.29 0.43 14.60
CA ILE A 120 9.28 -0.76 13.75
C ILE A 120 10.62 -1.45 13.88
N ASP A 121 10.61 -2.75 14.14
CA ASP A 121 11.79 -3.53 14.51
C ASP A 121 12.54 -2.88 15.69
N VAL A 122 13.87 -2.75 15.62
CA VAL A 122 14.64 -2.20 16.75
C VAL A 122 14.96 -0.72 16.61
N SER A 123 14.92 -0.17 15.37
CA SER A 123 15.57 1.11 15.07
C SER A 123 14.68 2.18 14.44
N ASP A 124 13.65 1.80 13.72
CA ASP A 124 12.92 2.74 12.88
C ASP A 124 11.73 3.36 13.59
N ASN A 125 11.83 4.66 13.89
CA ASN A 125 10.74 5.43 14.51
C ASN A 125 9.78 5.97 13.45
N PHE A 126 8.48 5.77 13.70
CA PHE A 126 7.39 6.29 12.90
C PHE A 126 6.43 7.10 13.75
N THR A 127 5.85 8.13 13.15
CA THR A 127 4.77 8.91 13.77
C THR A 127 3.43 8.38 13.27
N VAL A 128 2.50 8.10 14.18
CA VAL A 128 1.12 7.75 13.81
C VAL A 128 0.45 8.99 13.22
N THR A 129 0.16 8.92 11.93
CA THR A 129 -0.47 10.02 11.17
C THR A 129 -1.94 9.79 10.88
N GLY A 130 -2.44 8.61 11.17
CA GLY A 130 -3.85 8.27 11.03
C GLY A 130 -4.22 6.98 11.74
N VAL A 131 -5.47 6.92 12.18
CA VAL A 131 -6.08 5.69 12.72
C VAL A 131 -7.29 5.35 11.86
N LEU A 132 -7.26 4.17 11.25
CA LEU A 132 -8.35 3.64 10.44
C LEU A 132 -9.33 2.86 11.31
N LYS A 133 -10.59 2.87 10.91
CA LYS A 133 -11.53 1.86 11.37
C LYS A 133 -11.01 0.48 10.99
N ASP A 134 -11.27 -0.52 11.83
CA ASP A 134 -10.90 -1.90 11.52
C ASP A 134 -11.48 -2.35 10.19
N LEU A 135 -10.71 -3.14 9.45
CA LEU A 135 -11.11 -3.61 8.15
C LEU A 135 -12.29 -4.59 8.28
N PRO A 136 -13.29 -4.48 7.40
CA PRO A 136 -14.38 -5.45 7.37
C PRO A 136 -13.87 -6.81 6.88
N SER A 137 -14.54 -7.89 7.29
CA SER A 137 -14.14 -9.25 6.95
C SER A 137 -14.29 -9.61 5.45
N ASN A 138 -15.00 -8.78 4.69
CA ASN A 138 -15.26 -8.97 3.26
C ASN A 138 -14.34 -8.12 2.37
N THR A 139 -13.11 -7.85 2.81
CA THR A 139 -12.08 -7.15 2.02
C THR A 139 -10.95 -8.10 1.66
N ASP A 140 -10.36 -7.90 0.49
CA ASP A 140 -9.15 -8.60 0.05
C ASP A 140 -7.87 -8.04 0.71
N PHE A 141 -7.98 -6.89 1.38
CA PHE A 141 -6.87 -6.31 2.11
C PHE A 141 -6.80 -6.86 3.53
N HIS A 142 -5.60 -7.31 3.92
CA HIS A 142 -5.30 -7.79 5.27
C HIS A 142 -4.12 -6.99 5.82
N PHE A 143 -4.40 -6.05 6.73
CA PHE A 143 -3.36 -5.29 7.41
C PHE A 143 -3.90 -4.67 8.71
N GLU A 144 -3.02 -4.50 9.68
CA GLU A 144 -3.25 -3.68 10.88
C GLU A 144 -2.47 -2.36 10.81
N TYR A 145 -1.51 -2.21 9.87
CA TYR A 145 -0.79 -0.95 9.63
C TYR A 145 -0.39 -0.77 8.17
N LEU A 146 -0.17 0.50 7.80
CA LEU A 146 0.33 0.91 6.50
C LEU A 146 1.56 1.79 6.66
N LEU A 147 2.57 1.53 5.84
CA LEU A 147 3.80 2.31 5.72
C LEU A 147 3.89 2.93 4.32
N PRO A 148 4.55 4.09 4.17
CA PRO A 148 4.75 4.72 2.87
C PRO A 148 5.77 3.96 2.02
N TRP A 149 5.57 3.96 0.70
CA TRP A 149 6.48 3.32 -0.26
C TRP A 149 7.93 3.83 -0.16
N ASP A 150 8.11 5.10 0.17
CA ASP A 150 9.44 5.71 0.35
C ASP A 150 10.25 5.10 1.50
N TYR A 151 9.61 4.39 2.42
CA TYR A 151 10.32 3.63 3.46
C TYR A 151 11.19 2.50 2.88
N LEU A 152 10.75 1.86 1.78
CA LEU A 152 11.56 0.83 1.10
C LEU A 152 12.86 1.40 0.57
N LYS A 153 12.83 2.62 0.02
CA LYS A 153 14.04 3.30 -0.46
C LYS A 153 15.01 3.57 0.68
N LYS A 154 14.49 4.00 1.84
CA LYS A 154 15.29 4.25 3.04
C LYS A 154 15.98 2.99 3.56
N ARG A 155 15.31 1.83 3.47
CA ARG A 155 15.88 0.53 3.90
C ARG A 155 16.96 -0.02 2.96
N GLY A 156 17.24 0.62 1.86
CA GLY A 156 18.20 0.13 0.86
C GLY A 156 17.61 -0.92 -0.09
N ASP A 157 16.30 -1.17 -0.02
CA ASP A 157 15.57 -2.04 -0.98
C ASP A 157 15.37 -1.36 -2.34
N GLY A 158 16.00 -0.21 -2.57
CA GLY A 158 15.87 0.61 -3.77
C GLY A 158 16.25 -0.10 -5.07
N SER A 159 17.25 -0.99 -5.03
CA SER A 159 17.65 -1.75 -6.22
C SER A 159 16.60 -2.76 -6.69
N ILE A 160 15.76 -3.24 -5.77
CA ILE A 160 14.65 -4.16 -6.09
C ILE A 160 13.50 -3.37 -6.71
N ASN A 161 13.34 -2.10 -6.33
CA ASN A 161 12.25 -1.22 -6.77
C ASN A 161 12.37 -0.73 -8.24
N GLU A 162 13.52 -0.92 -8.87
CA GLU A 162 13.78 -0.44 -10.24
C GLU A 162 13.87 -1.60 -11.26
N SER A 163 13.76 -2.83 -10.79
CA SER A 163 13.87 -4.00 -11.65
C SER A 163 12.56 -4.30 -12.37
N TRP A 164 12.59 -4.24 -13.69
CA TRP A 164 11.52 -4.72 -14.57
C TRP A 164 11.42 -6.26 -14.60
N LEU A 165 12.43 -6.96 -14.10
CA LEU A 165 12.51 -8.42 -14.15
C LEU A 165 11.86 -9.12 -12.94
N SER A 166 11.40 -8.35 -11.95
CA SER A 166 10.83 -8.91 -10.72
C SER A 166 9.35 -8.57 -10.60
N ASN A 167 8.49 -9.53 -10.92
CA ASN A 167 7.03 -9.41 -10.78
C ASN A 167 6.61 -9.92 -9.39
N ASN A 168 6.54 -9.03 -8.42
CA ASN A 168 6.23 -9.38 -7.03
C ASN A 168 5.33 -8.37 -6.31
N THR A 169 4.72 -7.45 -7.06
CA THR A 169 3.99 -6.33 -6.47
C THR A 169 2.63 -6.17 -7.13
N PRO A 170 1.52 -6.36 -6.40
CA PRO A 170 0.20 -5.94 -6.85
C PRO A 170 0.18 -4.45 -7.15
N THR A 171 -0.29 -4.09 -8.34
CA THR A 171 -0.40 -2.71 -8.81
C THR A 171 -1.85 -2.42 -9.20
N TYR A 172 -2.37 -1.33 -8.66
CA TYR A 172 -3.72 -0.86 -8.91
C TYR A 172 -3.67 0.50 -9.59
N LEU A 173 -4.57 0.72 -10.53
CA LEU A 173 -4.74 2.00 -11.25
C LEU A 173 -6.11 2.58 -10.95
N LEU A 174 -6.15 3.88 -10.80
CA LEU A 174 -7.37 4.65 -10.89
C LEU A 174 -7.39 5.32 -12.26
N LEU A 175 -8.32 4.93 -13.12
CA LEU A 175 -8.48 5.53 -14.44
C LEU A 175 -9.37 6.78 -14.37
N LYS A 176 -9.12 7.73 -15.25
CA LYS A 176 -9.95 8.93 -15.39
C LYS A 176 -11.38 8.56 -15.78
N PRO A 177 -12.37 9.40 -15.43
CA PRO A 177 -13.75 9.21 -15.87
C PRO A 177 -13.84 9.06 -17.40
N ASN A 178 -14.73 8.18 -17.86
CA ASN A 178 -14.99 7.93 -19.28
C ASN A 178 -13.82 7.34 -20.08
N THR A 179 -12.79 6.79 -19.42
CA THR A 179 -11.74 6.04 -20.11
C THR A 179 -12.34 4.79 -20.77
N ASN A 180 -12.03 4.58 -22.04
CA ASN A 180 -12.32 3.31 -22.71
C ASN A 180 -11.30 2.26 -22.24
N VAL A 181 -11.73 1.41 -21.31
CA VAL A 181 -10.85 0.44 -20.65
C VAL A 181 -10.28 -0.58 -21.64
N ALA A 182 -11.08 -1.09 -22.58
CA ALA A 182 -10.59 -2.05 -23.57
C ALA A 182 -9.53 -1.43 -24.51
N ALA A 183 -9.71 -0.16 -24.87
CA ALA A 183 -8.72 0.54 -25.68
C ALA A 183 -7.45 0.89 -24.89
N PHE A 184 -7.57 1.10 -23.58
CA PHE A 184 -6.44 1.30 -22.68
C PHE A 184 -5.65 -0.01 -22.46
N ASP A 185 -6.35 -1.10 -22.18
CA ASP A 185 -5.77 -2.42 -21.98
C ASP A 185 -4.96 -2.90 -23.19
N ALA A 186 -5.46 -2.62 -24.39
CA ALA A 186 -4.74 -2.94 -25.64
C ALA A 186 -3.46 -2.10 -25.88
N LYS A 187 -3.20 -1.05 -25.07
CA LYS A 187 -2.01 -0.20 -25.19
C LYS A 187 -0.89 -0.61 -24.23
N ILE A 188 -1.23 -1.25 -23.13
CA ILE A 188 -0.30 -1.65 -22.07
C ILE A 188 0.00 -3.14 -22.15
#